data_f75b7dbdfc5ddc0f21cf73a30c7fd94f
#
_entry.id   f75b7dbdfc5ddc0f21cf73a30c7fd94f
#
_cell.length_a   1.000
_cell.length_b   1.000
_cell.length_c   1.000
_cell.angle_alpha   90.00
_cell.angle_beta   90.00
_cell.angle_gamma   90.00
#
_symmetry.space_group_name_H-M   'P 1'
#
loop_
_entity.id
_entity.type
_entity.pdbx_description
1 polymer ?
#
loop_
_entity_poly.entity_id
_entity_poly.type
_entity_poly.pdbx_seq_one_letter_code
_entity_poly.pdbx_strand_id
1 'polypeptide(L)'
;RYLDPGVKPVDVYTILGKHASEDIYLRTDHHWSPLGGYYEAQEFARVAGVPFKDLSHYERRVTHGYVGSMYGYSKDFSIKNAPEDFVYYVPKGVEYTTTYTNYTINKSYQVTGEGKPFTAPFFFKFKDGHGGAYCTMMGGDTKLTQVRTSTHNGRRVIILKDSFGNMLPGYLFF
;
A
#
# COMPACT_ATOMS: atom_id res chain seq x y z
N ARG A 1 -23.25 -8.31 -6.98
CA ARG A 1 -24.65 -8.45 -7.46
C ARG A 1 -25.14 -7.22 -8.25
N TYR A 2 -24.45 -6.10 -8.10
CA TYR A 2 -24.82 -4.83 -8.75
C TYR A 2 -23.70 -4.25 -9.65
N LEU A 3 -22.64 -5.02 -9.89
CA LEU A 3 -21.59 -4.61 -10.80
C LEU A 3 -22.02 -4.83 -12.26
N ASP A 4 -21.57 -3.95 -13.13
CA ASP A 4 -21.68 -4.15 -14.58
C ASP A 4 -21.03 -5.49 -14.97
N PRO A 5 -21.62 -6.26 -15.91
CA PRO A 5 -21.05 -7.55 -16.34
C PRO A 5 -19.58 -7.51 -16.80
N GLY A 6 -19.10 -6.34 -17.23
CA GLY A 6 -17.70 -6.13 -17.59
C GLY A 6 -16.74 -5.98 -16.41
N VAL A 7 -17.26 -5.74 -15.20
CA VAL A 7 -16.44 -5.54 -14.00
C VAL A 7 -16.15 -6.88 -13.33
N LYS A 8 -14.86 -7.20 -13.13
CA LYS A 8 -14.42 -8.40 -12.44
C LYS A 8 -14.19 -8.09 -10.96
N PRO A 9 -14.93 -8.72 -10.03
CA PRO A 9 -14.69 -8.55 -8.59
C PRO A 9 -13.39 -9.24 -8.19
N VAL A 10 -12.64 -8.63 -7.28
CA VAL A 10 -11.48 -9.22 -6.60
C VAL A 10 -11.93 -9.63 -5.22
N ASP A 11 -11.93 -10.94 -4.92
CA ASP A 11 -12.40 -11.49 -3.64
C ASP A 11 -11.28 -11.44 -2.59
N VAL A 12 -11.03 -10.24 -2.07
CA VAL A 12 -10.01 -10.00 -1.04
C VAL A 12 -10.37 -10.69 0.28
N TYR A 13 -11.66 -10.82 0.59
CA TYR A 13 -12.11 -11.47 1.83
C TYR A 13 -11.68 -12.94 1.87
N THR A 14 -11.94 -13.68 0.82
CA THR A 14 -11.61 -15.11 0.77
C THR A 14 -10.10 -15.34 0.77
N ILE A 15 -9.32 -14.53 0.02
CA ILE A 15 -7.86 -14.72 0.00
C ILE A 15 -7.23 -14.38 1.35
N LEU A 16 -7.63 -13.30 2.01
CA LEU A 16 -7.15 -12.96 3.34
C LEU A 16 -7.56 -14.01 4.38
N GLY A 17 -8.78 -14.55 4.28
CA GLY A 17 -9.25 -15.63 5.15
C GLY A 17 -8.40 -16.90 5.10
N LYS A 18 -7.84 -17.24 3.95
CA LYS A 18 -6.88 -18.36 3.81
C LYS A 18 -5.55 -18.13 4.54
N HIS A 19 -5.21 -16.89 4.79
CA HIS A 19 -3.97 -16.45 5.44
C HIS A 19 -4.21 -15.87 6.84
N ALA A 20 -5.36 -16.16 7.46
CA ALA A 20 -5.77 -15.59 8.75
C ALA A 20 -4.83 -15.94 9.93
N SER A 21 -3.97 -16.96 9.78
CA SER A 21 -2.94 -17.31 10.78
C SER A 21 -1.65 -16.53 10.64
N GLU A 22 -1.53 -15.69 9.62
CA GLU A 22 -0.36 -14.86 9.34
C GLU A 22 -0.62 -13.41 9.78
N ASP A 23 0.45 -12.60 9.90
CA ASP A 23 0.35 -11.18 10.27
C ASP A 23 -0.15 -10.32 9.10
N ILE A 24 -1.36 -10.62 8.61
CA ILE A 24 -2.00 -9.92 7.47
C ILE A 24 -2.68 -8.61 7.87
N TYR A 25 -2.84 -8.34 9.15
CA TYR A 25 -3.31 -7.08 9.73
C TYR A 25 -2.32 -6.55 10.74
N LEU A 26 -2.24 -5.22 10.83
CA LEU A 26 -1.47 -4.55 11.87
C LEU A 26 -2.26 -4.59 13.20
N ARG A 27 -1.56 -4.76 14.31
CA ARG A 27 -2.20 -4.84 15.64
C ARG A 27 -2.48 -3.47 16.25
N THR A 28 -1.65 -2.48 15.89
CA THR A 28 -1.74 -1.11 16.44
C THR A 28 -2.32 -0.12 15.44
N ASP A 29 -2.64 -0.58 14.22
CA ASP A 29 -3.23 0.22 13.15
C ASP A 29 -4.52 -0.42 12.63
N HIS A 30 -5.42 0.38 12.05
CA HIS A 30 -6.69 -0.11 11.51
C HIS A 30 -6.57 -0.72 10.11
N HIS A 31 -5.39 -0.69 9.52
CA HIS A 31 -5.15 -1.23 8.19
C HIS A 31 -4.63 -2.67 8.22
N TRP A 32 -4.74 -3.33 7.08
CA TRP A 32 -3.94 -4.52 6.84
C TRP A 32 -2.44 -4.21 6.80
N SER A 33 -1.64 -5.24 7.03
CA SER A 33 -0.18 -5.15 6.90
C SER A 33 0.24 -5.12 5.43
N PRO A 34 1.50 -4.80 5.11
CA PRO A 34 2.02 -5.00 3.76
C PRO A 34 1.92 -6.44 3.25
N LEU A 35 1.92 -7.45 4.14
CA LEU A 35 1.67 -8.85 3.76
C LEU A 35 0.21 -9.07 3.33
N GLY A 36 -0.75 -8.45 4.01
CA GLY A 36 -2.15 -8.45 3.58
C GLY A 36 -2.33 -7.82 2.20
N GLY A 37 -1.68 -6.67 1.96
CA GLY A 37 -1.66 -6.04 0.63
C GLY A 37 -0.97 -6.89 -0.45
N TYR A 38 0.01 -7.72 -0.09
CA TYR A 38 0.60 -8.69 -1.01
C TYR A 38 -0.43 -9.74 -1.47
N TYR A 39 -1.23 -10.29 -0.56
CA TYR A 39 -2.27 -11.26 -0.92
C TYR A 39 -3.41 -10.62 -1.73
N GLU A 40 -3.76 -9.36 -1.45
CA GLU A 40 -4.67 -8.58 -2.30
C GLU A 40 -4.11 -8.46 -3.73
N ALA A 41 -2.84 -8.08 -3.87
CA ALA A 41 -2.18 -7.93 -5.17
C ALA A 41 -2.10 -9.26 -5.93
N GLN A 42 -1.86 -10.37 -5.23
CA GLN A 42 -1.86 -11.71 -5.82
C GLN A 42 -3.24 -12.07 -6.40
N GLU A 43 -4.30 -11.82 -5.64
CA GLU A 43 -5.67 -12.09 -6.11
C GLU A 43 -6.08 -11.16 -7.25
N PHE A 44 -5.69 -9.87 -7.18
CA PHE A 44 -5.86 -8.94 -8.29
C PHE A 44 -5.18 -9.46 -9.56
N ALA A 45 -3.92 -9.89 -9.48
CA ALA A 45 -3.18 -10.42 -10.62
C ALA A 45 -3.85 -11.67 -11.21
N ARG A 46 -4.35 -12.58 -10.36
CA ARG A 46 -5.09 -13.77 -10.76
C ARG A 46 -6.37 -13.40 -11.54
N VAL A 47 -7.15 -12.46 -11.04
CA VAL A 47 -8.39 -11.99 -11.69
C VAL A 47 -8.09 -11.26 -12.99
N ALA A 48 -7.02 -10.47 -13.02
CA ALA A 48 -6.55 -9.76 -14.23
C ALA A 48 -5.92 -10.70 -15.27
N GLY A 49 -5.57 -11.93 -14.90
CA GLY A 49 -4.91 -12.89 -15.80
C GLY A 49 -3.47 -12.48 -16.11
N VAL A 50 -2.76 -11.89 -15.15
CA VAL A 50 -1.37 -11.45 -15.32
C VAL A 50 -0.42 -12.23 -14.40
N PRO A 51 0.85 -12.43 -14.80
CA PRO A 51 1.85 -13.03 -13.93
C PRO A 51 2.02 -12.24 -12.64
N PHE A 52 2.30 -12.94 -11.54
CA PHE A 52 2.58 -12.36 -10.24
C PHE A 52 3.86 -12.97 -9.65
N LYS A 53 4.65 -12.16 -8.95
CA LYS A 53 5.91 -12.59 -8.35
C LYS A 53 5.71 -12.93 -6.88
N ASP A 54 6.28 -14.06 -6.45
CA ASP A 54 6.31 -14.43 -5.04
C ASP A 54 7.27 -13.53 -4.22
N LEU A 55 7.19 -13.62 -2.88
CA LEU A 55 7.97 -12.77 -1.97
C LEU A 55 9.48 -12.96 -2.08
N SER A 56 9.99 -14.04 -2.70
CA SER A 56 11.43 -14.23 -2.93
C SER A 56 12.03 -13.17 -3.87
N HIS A 57 11.18 -12.54 -4.69
CA HIS A 57 11.55 -11.43 -5.58
C HIS A 57 11.58 -10.06 -4.88
N TYR A 58 11.32 -10.02 -3.58
CA TYR A 58 11.31 -8.79 -2.79
C TYR A 58 12.36 -8.84 -1.68
N GLU A 59 12.90 -7.69 -1.32
CA GLU A 59 13.70 -7.48 -0.13
C GLU A 59 12.76 -7.19 1.04
N ARG A 60 12.82 -8.03 2.08
CA ARG A 60 12.10 -7.79 3.33
C ARG A 60 12.81 -6.70 4.13
N ARG A 61 12.09 -5.67 4.51
CA ARG A 61 12.56 -4.57 5.36
C ARG A 61 11.66 -4.42 6.58
N VAL A 62 12.18 -3.81 7.63
CA VAL A 62 11.47 -3.63 8.90
C VAL A 62 11.69 -2.21 9.40
N THR A 63 10.63 -1.61 9.93
CA THR A 63 10.69 -0.44 10.83
C THR A 63 10.22 -0.94 12.19
N HIS A 64 11.11 -0.92 13.18
CA HIS A 64 10.80 -1.43 14.52
C HIS A 64 10.01 -0.44 15.35
N GLY A 65 9.24 -0.95 16.32
CA GLY A 65 8.58 -0.12 17.32
C GLY A 65 7.43 0.74 16.78
N TYR A 66 6.78 0.30 15.71
CA TYR A 66 5.63 1.00 15.13
C TYR A 66 4.43 0.97 16.08
N VAL A 67 3.82 2.13 16.28
CA VAL A 67 2.50 2.30 16.91
C VAL A 67 1.63 3.09 15.93
N GLY A 68 0.62 2.43 15.41
CA GLY A 68 -0.25 2.98 14.37
C GLY A 68 -1.41 3.82 14.90
N SER A 69 -2.38 4.03 14.02
CA SER A 69 -3.49 4.96 14.20
C SER A 69 -4.46 4.60 15.36
N MET A 70 -4.53 3.31 15.76
CA MET A 70 -5.46 2.87 16.81
C MET A 70 -5.22 3.59 18.14
N TYR A 71 -3.96 3.85 18.50
CA TYR A 71 -3.66 4.69 19.67
C TYR A 71 -4.14 6.13 19.48
N GLY A 72 -4.00 6.67 18.27
CA GLY A 72 -4.48 8.02 17.94
C GLY A 72 -5.98 8.19 18.18
N TYR A 73 -6.77 7.18 17.89
CA TYR A 73 -8.22 7.17 18.06
C TYR A 73 -8.64 6.86 19.52
N SER A 74 -8.12 5.77 20.08
CA SER A 74 -8.57 5.26 21.38
C SER A 74 -7.94 5.94 22.58
N LYS A 75 -6.70 6.46 22.44
CA LYS A 75 -5.83 6.91 23.52
C LYS A 75 -5.52 5.81 24.54
N ASP A 76 -5.73 4.55 24.17
CA ASP A 76 -5.46 3.40 25.02
C ASP A 76 -3.94 3.13 25.13
N PHE A 77 -3.41 3.26 26.33
CA PHE A 77 -1.99 3.04 26.61
C PHE A 77 -1.56 1.57 26.39
N SER A 78 -2.48 0.61 26.43
CA SER A 78 -2.15 -0.78 26.13
C SER A 78 -1.65 -0.92 24.68
N ILE A 79 -2.24 -0.19 23.73
CA ILE A 79 -1.80 -0.13 22.34
C ILE A 79 -0.43 0.54 22.23
N LYS A 80 -0.27 1.69 22.89
CA LYS A 80 1.01 2.45 22.88
C LYS A 80 2.16 1.63 23.44
N ASN A 81 1.92 0.85 24.48
CA ASN A 81 2.92 0.07 25.19
C ASN A 81 3.19 -1.32 24.55
N ALA A 82 2.49 -1.66 23.47
CA ALA A 82 2.66 -2.89 22.72
C ALA A 82 3.02 -2.59 21.24
N PRO A 83 4.13 -1.89 20.97
CA PRO A 83 4.55 -1.60 19.60
C PRO A 83 4.81 -2.89 18.83
N GLU A 84 4.73 -2.78 17.51
CA GLU A 84 4.95 -3.90 16.60
C GLU A 84 6.01 -3.59 15.55
N ASP A 85 6.47 -4.59 14.83
CA ASP A 85 7.34 -4.43 13.68
C ASP A 85 6.50 -4.16 12.42
N PHE A 86 6.76 -3.04 11.77
CA PHE A 86 6.19 -2.76 10.45
C PHE A 86 7.08 -3.39 9.38
N VAL A 87 6.68 -4.58 8.92
CA VAL A 87 7.39 -5.34 7.89
C VAL A 87 6.86 -4.99 6.51
N TYR A 88 7.75 -4.61 5.59
CA TYR A 88 7.37 -4.30 4.21
C TYR A 88 8.35 -4.89 3.20
N TYR A 89 7.95 -4.91 1.93
CA TYR A 89 8.64 -5.63 0.87
C TYR A 89 8.94 -4.70 -0.30
N VAL A 90 10.20 -4.65 -0.71
CA VAL A 90 10.67 -3.80 -1.81
C VAL A 90 11.10 -4.68 -2.99
N PRO A 91 10.60 -4.45 -4.21
CA PRO A 91 10.94 -5.29 -5.35
C PRO A 91 12.44 -5.26 -5.66
N LYS A 92 13.02 -6.43 -5.96
CA LYS A 92 14.42 -6.59 -6.35
C LYS A 92 14.56 -6.65 -7.87
N GLY A 93 15.61 -6.02 -8.41
CA GLY A 93 15.93 -6.12 -9.83
C GLY A 93 14.99 -5.36 -10.77
N VAL A 94 14.16 -4.46 -10.24
CA VAL A 94 13.31 -3.56 -11.02
C VAL A 94 13.73 -2.11 -10.74
N GLU A 95 14.11 -1.42 -11.78
CA GLU A 95 14.29 0.04 -11.73
C GLU A 95 12.96 0.73 -11.91
N TYR A 96 12.75 1.83 -11.19
CA TYR A 96 11.52 2.61 -11.31
C TYR A 96 11.76 4.09 -11.00
N THR A 97 10.88 4.90 -11.58
CA THR A 97 10.79 6.34 -11.29
C THR A 97 9.38 6.64 -10.83
N THR A 98 9.26 7.43 -9.76
CA THR A 98 7.98 7.86 -9.23
C THR A 98 7.87 9.38 -9.30
N THR A 99 6.79 9.86 -9.90
CA THR A 99 6.43 11.27 -9.97
C THR A 99 5.15 11.51 -9.19
N TYR A 100 5.14 12.53 -8.36
CA TYR A 100 4.02 12.93 -7.53
C TYR A 100 3.48 14.29 -7.94
N THR A 101 2.16 14.44 -7.90
CA THR A 101 1.49 15.74 -7.99
C THR A 101 0.57 15.87 -6.79
N ASN A 102 0.84 16.81 -5.91
CA ASN A 102 0.00 17.05 -4.73
C ASN A 102 -1.21 17.90 -5.09
N TYR A 103 -2.34 17.61 -4.47
CA TYR A 103 -3.57 18.39 -4.59
C TYR A 103 -3.96 19.00 -3.27
N THR A 104 -4.44 20.24 -3.30
CA THR A 104 -5.10 20.88 -2.16
C THR A 104 -6.59 20.58 -2.24
N ILE A 105 -7.16 20.15 -1.12
CA ILE A 105 -8.55 19.73 -1.03
C ILE A 105 -9.25 20.58 0.05
N ASN A 106 -10.41 21.15 -0.25
CA ASN A 106 -11.22 21.89 0.71
C ASN A 106 -12.06 20.95 1.61
N LYS A 107 -12.79 21.53 2.58
CA LYS A 107 -13.65 20.77 3.50
C LYS A 107 -14.80 20.00 2.81
N SER A 108 -15.13 20.33 1.58
CA SER A 108 -16.14 19.65 0.76
C SER A 108 -15.52 18.61 -0.18
N TYR A 109 -14.23 18.21 0.05
CA TYR A 109 -13.47 17.26 -0.75
C TYR A 109 -13.29 17.66 -2.22
N GLN A 110 -13.36 18.95 -2.53
CA GLN A 110 -13.11 19.46 -3.88
C GLN A 110 -11.66 19.86 -4.02
N VAL A 111 -11.04 19.53 -5.14
CA VAL A 111 -9.69 19.99 -5.49
C VAL A 111 -9.73 21.51 -5.73
N THR A 112 -8.93 22.24 -4.97
CA THR A 112 -8.80 23.71 -5.05
C THR A 112 -7.45 24.17 -5.54
N GLY A 113 -6.49 23.27 -5.68
CA GLY A 113 -5.17 23.57 -6.22
C GLY A 113 -4.42 22.30 -6.61
N GLU A 114 -3.54 22.46 -7.59
CA GLU A 114 -2.64 21.43 -8.07
C GLU A 114 -1.20 21.92 -7.97
N GLY A 115 -0.36 21.12 -7.31
CA GLY A 115 1.06 21.39 -7.19
C GLY A 115 1.85 21.05 -8.46
N LYS A 116 3.06 21.53 -8.57
CA LYS A 116 3.97 21.12 -9.64
C LYS A 116 4.39 19.66 -9.42
N PRO A 117 4.47 18.84 -10.49
CA PRO A 117 4.99 17.48 -10.38
C PRO A 117 6.44 17.47 -9.85
N PHE A 118 6.76 16.50 -8.99
CA PHE A 118 8.11 16.29 -8.47
C PHE A 118 8.44 14.81 -8.37
N THR A 119 9.73 14.46 -8.40
CA THR A 119 10.20 13.08 -8.27
C THR A 119 10.64 12.82 -6.83
N ALA A 120 10.22 11.69 -6.28
CA ALA A 120 10.64 11.20 -4.96
C ALA A 120 10.59 9.65 -4.94
N PRO A 121 11.20 8.99 -3.94
CA PRO A 121 11.10 7.55 -3.80
C PRO A 121 9.64 7.07 -3.69
N PHE A 122 9.35 5.87 -4.21
CA PHE A 122 8.07 5.22 -3.94
C PHE A 122 8.03 4.62 -2.53
N PHE A 123 9.16 4.01 -2.09
CA PHE A 123 9.31 3.45 -0.76
C PHE A 123 10.07 4.44 0.13
N PHE A 124 9.34 5.11 1.00
CA PHE A 124 9.93 6.03 1.99
C PHE A 124 10.51 5.24 3.16
N LYS A 125 11.63 5.72 3.71
CA LYS A 125 12.25 5.13 4.90
C LYS A 125 11.85 5.93 6.13
N PHE A 126 11.32 5.25 7.12
CA PHE A 126 11.01 5.84 8.43
C PHE A 126 12.00 5.32 9.48
N LYS A 127 12.26 6.15 10.50
CA LYS A 127 13.03 5.74 11.67
C LYS A 127 12.20 4.77 12.53
N ASP A 128 12.87 3.93 13.29
CA ASP A 128 12.23 3.10 14.31
C ASP A 128 11.39 3.95 15.26
N GLY A 129 10.24 3.44 15.66
CA GLY A 129 9.27 4.14 16.48
C GLY A 129 8.43 5.21 15.76
N HIS A 130 8.61 5.41 14.47
CA HIS A 130 7.87 6.46 13.74
C HIS A 130 6.44 6.03 13.41
N GLY A 131 5.44 6.72 13.96
CA GLY A 131 4.01 6.42 13.77
C GLY A 131 3.47 6.58 12.34
N GLY A 132 4.25 7.11 11.41
CA GLY A 132 3.90 7.24 10.00
C GLY A 132 4.39 6.09 9.11
N ALA A 133 4.93 5.00 9.67
CA ALA A 133 5.52 3.93 8.87
C ALA A 133 4.54 3.26 7.89
N TYR A 134 3.24 3.30 8.16
CA TYR A 134 2.22 2.87 7.19
C TYR A 134 2.31 3.63 5.85
N CYS A 135 2.80 4.87 5.86
CA CYS A 135 3.01 5.66 4.65
C CYS A 135 4.32 5.32 3.91
N THR A 136 4.97 4.20 4.21
CA THR A 136 6.20 3.76 3.52
C THR A 136 5.98 3.68 2.01
N MET A 137 4.85 3.17 1.55
CA MET A 137 4.49 3.19 0.13
C MET A 137 3.79 4.51 -0.21
N MET A 138 4.31 5.23 -1.19
CA MET A 138 3.78 6.50 -1.76
C MET A 138 3.71 7.71 -0.81
N GLY A 139 3.93 7.55 0.50
CA GLY A 139 3.98 8.67 1.45
C GLY A 139 2.66 9.38 1.72
N GLY A 140 1.50 8.73 1.55
CA GLY A 140 0.16 9.26 1.86
C GLY A 140 -0.79 9.38 0.66
N ASP A 141 -1.99 9.94 0.84
CA ASP A 141 -3.15 9.74 -0.04
C ASP A 141 -3.53 10.91 -0.94
N THR A 142 -3.23 12.14 -0.60
CA THR A 142 -3.72 13.35 -1.29
C THR A 142 -2.87 13.74 -2.51
N LYS A 143 -2.66 12.79 -3.43
CA LYS A 143 -1.78 13.04 -4.58
C LYS A 143 -2.06 12.12 -5.76
N LEU A 144 -1.67 12.55 -6.95
CA LEU A 144 -1.48 11.66 -8.08
C LEU A 144 -0.07 11.09 -8.02
N THR A 145 0.05 9.76 -8.01
CA THR A 145 1.32 9.06 -8.04
C THR A 145 1.45 8.32 -9.37
N GLN A 146 2.47 8.63 -10.14
CA GLN A 146 2.79 7.95 -11.40
C GLN A 146 4.07 7.15 -11.21
N VAL A 147 4.02 5.86 -11.46
CA VAL A 147 5.18 4.97 -11.41
C VAL A 147 5.48 4.45 -12.81
N ARG A 148 6.73 4.55 -13.22
CA ARG A 148 7.26 3.93 -14.43
C ARG A 148 8.32 2.94 -14.03
N THR A 149 8.19 1.69 -14.46
CA THR A 149 9.14 0.61 -14.16
C THR A 149 9.94 0.22 -15.40
N SER A 150 11.08 -0.43 -15.19
CA SER A 150 11.89 -1.03 -16.25
C SER A 150 11.26 -2.32 -16.83
N THR A 151 10.12 -2.73 -16.33
CA THR A 151 9.38 -3.91 -16.81
C THR A 151 8.63 -3.57 -18.10
N HIS A 152 9.21 -3.91 -19.25
CA HIS A 152 8.65 -3.58 -20.57
C HIS A 152 7.58 -4.59 -21.02
N ASN A 153 6.54 -4.80 -20.23
CA ASN A 153 5.44 -5.74 -20.53
C ASN A 153 4.24 -5.10 -21.26
N GLY A 154 4.30 -3.79 -21.56
CA GLY A 154 3.26 -3.04 -22.26
C GLY A 154 1.99 -2.76 -21.43
N ARG A 155 1.93 -3.18 -20.16
CA ARG A 155 0.74 -3.03 -19.32
C ARG A 155 0.71 -1.67 -18.64
N ARG A 156 -0.50 -1.16 -18.45
CA ARG A 156 -0.78 0.07 -17.70
C ARG A 156 -1.96 -0.19 -16.79
N VAL A 157 -1.91 0.35 -15.57
CA VAL A 157 -2.99 0.26 -14.60
C VAL A 157 -3.26 1.63 -14.00
N ILE A 158 -4.53 1.95 -13.79
CA ILE A 158 -4.99 3.10 -13.01
C ILE A 158 -5.63 2.53 -11.75
N ILE A 159 -5.21 3.00 -10.58
CA ILE A 159 -5.73 2.56 -9.30
C ILE A 159 -6.38 3.76 -8.62
N LEU A 160 -7.69 3.67 -8.37
CA LEU A 160 -8.42 4.60 -7.51
C LEU A 160 -8.58 3.93 -6.16
N LYS A 161 -8.11 4.55 -5.11
CA LYS A 161 -7.96 3.93 -3.80
C LYS A 161 -8.19 4.90 -2.64
N ASP A 162 -8.51 4.34 -1.50
CA ASP A 162 -8.35 4.95 -0.18
C ASP A 162 -7.00 4.55 0.45
N SER A 163 -6.84 4.78 1.76
CA SER A 163 -5.59 4.45 2.48
C SER A 163 -5.29 2.95 2.54
N PHE A 164 -6.28 2.07 2.48
CA PHE A 164 -6.04 0.62 2.42
C PHE A 164 -5.30 0.23 1.14
N GLY A 165 -5.66 0.83 0.01
CA GLY A 165 -4.99 0.58 -1.28
C GLY A 165 -3.56 1.10 -1.37
N ASN A 166 -2.97 1.68 -0.31
CA ASN A 166 -1.56 2.08 -0.30
C ASN A 166 -0.61 0.90 -0.48
N MET A 167 -0.99 -0.30 -0.03
CA MET A 167 -0.11 -1.47 -0.07
C MET A 167 -0.08 -2.16 -1.44
N LEU A 168 -1.17 -2.09 -2.22
CA LEU A 168 -1.31 -2.77 -3.51
C LEU A 168 -0.26 -2.40 -4.57
N PRO A 169 0.00 -1.10 -4.87
CA PRO A 169 0.83 -0.74 -6.03
C PRO A 169 2.27 -1.20 -5.93
N GLY A 170 2.82 -1.36 -4.71
CA GLY A 170 4.18 -1.81 -4.50
C GLY A 170 4.47 -3.24 -5.01
N TYR A 171 3.44 -4.04 -5.21
CA TYR A 171 3.52 -5.41 -5.71
C TYR A 171 3.23 -5.55 -7.20
N LEU A 172 2.98 -4.45 -7.90
CA LEU A 172 2.64 -4.42 -9.33
C LEU A 172 3.78 -3.90 -10.22
N PHE A 173 5.02 -3.91 -9.74
CA PHE A 173 6.18 -3.36 -10.46
C PHE A 173 6.77 -4.32 -11.52
N PHE A 174 6.37 -5.60 -11.50
CA PHE A 174 6.84 -6.65 -12.41
C PHE A 174 5.95 -6.85 -13.64
#